data_40e1a34341748b4dfd79237a9339eeb9
#
_entry.id   40e1a34341748b4dfd79237a9339eeb9
#
_cell.length_a   1.000
_cell.length_b   1.000
_cell.length_c   1.000
_cell.angle_alpha   90.00
_cell.angle_beta   90.00
_cell.angle_gamma   90.00
#
_symmetry.space_group_name_H-M   'P 1'
#
loop_
_entity.id
_entity.type
_entity.pdbx_description
1 polymer ?
#
loop_
_entity_poly.entity_id
_entity_poly.type
_entity_poly.pdbx_seq_one_letter_code
_entity_poly.pdbx_strand_id
1 'polypeptide(L)'
;MSDSGVTAREPDRPRRVAEKLNRLFEVLHPAGSRPLNNRQLASRVKEQGGSISSTYISQLRTGARDNPTLEHLIGIAAAFGVPAGYFTDPEVADRVDAELDRLVELQQAKPELAEIAEMQVTLNMRTADLDESDKAALSEMVQAFWKRRKQRRL
;
A
#
# COMPACT_ATOMS: atom_id res chain seq x y z
N MET A 1 -11.99 37.43 -11.02
CA MET A 1 -11.82 36.99 -10.75
C MET A 1 -11.78 35.96 -10.53
N SER A 2 -11.86 35.58 -10.34
CA SER A 2 -11.86 34.76 -9.97
C SER A 2 -11.36 33.73 -10.15
N ASP A 3 -10.85 33.41 -10.33
CA ASP A 3 -10.23 32.50 -10.47
C ASP A 3 -10.38 31.41 -10.11
N SER A 4 -10.97 31.38 -9.77
CA SER A 4 -11.44 30.40 -9.28
C SER A 4 -11.13 29.22 -9.83
N GLY A 5 -11.22 29.12 -10.81
CA GLY A 5 -11.08 27.89 -11.39
C GLY A 5 -9.93 27.23 -10.99
N VAL A 6 -9.30 27.76 -10.76
CA VAL A 6 -8.26 27.30 -10.41
C VAL A 6 -8.17 26.23 -9.78
N THR A 7 -8.79 26.03 -9.10
CA THR A 7 -8.86 24.92 -8.49
C THR A 7 -8.35 23.93 -9.17
N ALA A 8 -8.19 24.12 -10.13
CA ALA A 8 -7.63 23.23 -10.80
C ALA A 8 -6.77 22.48 -10.04
N ARG A 9 -6.83 21.35 -10.05
CA ARG A 9 -5.96 20.49 -9.63
C ARG A 9 -4.71 20.81 -10.23
N GLU A 10 -3.81 21.22 -9.54
CA GLU A 10 -2.50 21.20 -9.98
C GLU A 10 -2.15 19.78 -10.15
N PRO A 11 -2.01 19.33 -11.33
CA PRO A 11 -1.78 17.94 -11.62
C PRO A 11 -0.52 17.39 -10.96
N ASP A 12 0.37 18.26 -10.64
CA ASP A 12 1.62 17.80 -10.10
C ASP A 12 1.73 17.91 -8.59
N ARG A 13 0.68 18.33 -7.95
CA ARG A 13 0.73 18.44 -6.50
C ARG A 13 0.70 17.05 -5.89
N PRO A 14 1.75 16.65 -5.18
CA PRO A 14 1.77 15.31 -4.58
C PRO A 14 0.59 15.15 -3.62
N ARG A 15 -0.01 13.98 -3.63
CA ARG A 15 -1.06 13.67 -2.69
C ARG A 15 -0.51 13.82 -1.29
N ARG A 16 -1.31 14.37 -0.40
CA ARG A 16 -0.90 14.54 0.98
C ARG A 16 -0.74 13.19 1.65
N VAL A 17 0.07 13.15 2.70
CA VAL A 17 0.30 11.94 3.47
C VAL A 17 -1.04 11.31 3.89
N ALA A 18 -2.00 12.13 4.34
CA ALA A 18 -3.31 11.63 4.74
C ALA A 18 -4.00 10.83 3.63
N GLU A 19 -4.00 11.35 2.40
CA GLU A 19 -4.64 10.69 1.27
C GLU A 19 -3.97 9.36 0.95
N LYS A 20 -2.64 9.34 0.93
CA LYS A 20 -1.88 8.13 0.64
C LYS A 20 -2.08 7.08 1.73
N LEU A 21 -2.02 7.50 2.98
CA LEU A 21 -2.19 6.59 4.10
C LEU A 21 -3.60 5.98 4.13
N ASN A 22 -4.62 6.81 3.91
CA ASN A 22 -6.00 6.33 3.88
C ASN A 22 -6.21 5.35 2.73
N ARG A 23 -5.57 5.58 1.59
CA ARG A 23 -5.66 4.66 0.46
C ARG A 23 -5.07 3.29 0.79
N LEU A 24 -3.93 3.26 1.50
CA LEU A 24 -3.35 2.00 1.94
C LEU A 24 -4.28 1.24 2.88
N PHE A 25 -4.90 1.94 3.83
CA PHE A 25 -5.88 1.32 4.72
C PHE A 25 -7.08 0.76 3.96
N GLU A 26 -7.54 1.48 2.95
CA GLU A 26 -8.70 1.08 2.18
C GLU A 26 -8.46 -0.14 1.30
N VAL A 27 -7.28 -0.20 0.69
CA VAL A 27 -6.99 -1.22 -0.33
C VAL A 27 -6.25 -2.44 0.22
N LEU A 28 -5.30 -2.23 1.12
CA LEU A 28 -4.42 -3.31 1.58
C LEU A 28 -4.93 -3.96 2.87
N HIS A 29 -5.86 -4.87 2.72
CA HIS A 29 -6.31 -5.73 3.80
C HIS A 29 -6.70 -7.08 3.20
N PRO A 30 -6.66 -8.17 3.98
CA PRO A 30 -6.99 -9.48 3.44
C PRO A 30 -8.40 -9.51 2.84
N ALA A 31 -8.55 -10.22 1.73
CA ALA A 31 -9.83 -10.34 1.05
C ALA A 31 -10.88 -10.91 2.00
N GLY A 32 -12.06 -10.31 2.00
CA GLY A 32 -13.16 -10.74 2.85
C GLY A 32 -13.05 -10.32 4.31
N SER A 33 -11.98 -9.63 4.67
CA SER A 33 -11.80 -9.13 6.03
C SER A 33 -12.02 -7.63 6.09
N ARG A 34 -12.17 -7.12 7.30
CA ARG A 34 -12.32 -5.69 7.51
C ARG A 34 -10.99 -4.98 7.27
N PRO A 35 -11.01 -3.72 6.82
CA PRO A 35 -9.79 -2.93 6.78
C PRO A 35 -9.12 -2.86 8.14
N LEU A 36 -7.80 -2.71 8.15
CA LEU A 36 -7.07 -2.54 9.39
C LEU A 36 -7.56 -1.29 10.13
N ASN A 37 -7.48 -1.34 11.45
CA ASN A 37 -7.69 -0.13 12.25
C ASN A 37 -6.34 0.45 12.66
N ASN A 38 -6.36 1.62 13.29
CA ASN A 38 -5.13 2.33 13.67
C ASN A 38 -4.29 1.55 14.68
N ARG A 39 -4.93 0.85 15.61
CA ARG A 39 -4.22 0.02 16.59
C ARG A 39 -3.49 -1.14 15.94
N GLN A 40 -4.13 -1.77 14.97
CA GLN A 40 -3.53 -2.89 14.25
C GLN A 40 -2.31 -2.44 13.45
N LEU A 41 -2.39 -1.26 12.82
CA LEU A 41 -1.23 -0.71 12.13
C LEU A 41 -0.11 -0.39 13.12
N ALA A 42 -0.42 0.23 14.25
CA ALA A 42 0.58 0.54 15.27
C ALA A 42 1.28 -0.74 15.75
N SER A 43 0.53 -1.82 15.95
CA SER A 43 1.09 -3.11 16.34
C SER A 43 2.02 -3.69 15.28
N ARG A 44 1.64 -3.60 14.01
CA ARG A 44 2.50 -4.06 12.92
C ARG A 44 3.80 -3.28 12.83
N VAL A 45 3.74 -1.97 13.01
CA VAL A 45 4.94 -1.12 13.03
C VAL A 45 5.86 -1.56 14.18
N LYS A 46 5.30 -1.81 15.35
CA LYS A 46 6.08 -2.25 16.51
C LYS A 46 6.73 -3.61 16.27
N GLU A 47 6.02 -4.54 15.68
CA GLU A 47 6.56 -5.86 15.34
C GLU A 47 7.77 -5.79 14.43
N GLN A 48 7.86 -4.75 13.64
CA GLN A 48 8.98 -4.56 12.70
C GLN A 48 10.07 -3.65 13.24
N GLY A 49 10.04 -3.37 14.54
CA GLY A 49 11.07 -2.58 15.20
C GLY A 49 10.84 -1.09 15.23
N GLY A 50 9.72 -0.61 14.67
CA GLY A 50 9.37 0.80 14.72
C GLY A 50 8.55 1.15 15.96
N SER A 51 8.14 2.39 16.05
CA SER A 51 7.29 2.85 17.13
C SER A 51 6.40 3.99 16.65
N ILE A 52 5.09 3.81 16.78
CA ILE A 52 4.13 4.83 16.42
C ILE A 52 2.85 4.56 17.22
N SER A 53 2.20 5.60 17.71
CA SER A 53 0.96 5.42 18.46
C SER A 53 -0.25 5.41 17.53
N SER A 54 -1.31 4.74 17.94
CA SER A 54 -2.57 4.75 17.20
C SER A 54 -3.17 6.15 17.12
N THR A 55 -2.98 6.96 18.15
CA THR A 55 -3.43 8.36 18.15
C THR A 55 -2.71 9.17 17.07
N TYR A 56 -1.39 8.99 16.94
CA TYR A 56 -0.62 9.70 15.94
C TYR A 56 -1.04 9.25 14.52
N ILE A 57 -1.28 7.96 14.33
CA ILE A 57 -1.79 7.46 13.04
C ILE A 57 -3.13 8.13 12.71
N SER A 58 -4.02 8.22 13.67
CA SER A 58 -5.30 8.91 13.49
C SER A 58 -5.10 10.37 13.05
N GLN A 59 -4.17 11.07 13.67
CA GLN A 59 -3.87 12.45 13.33
C GLN A 59 -3.29 12.59 11.93
N LEU A 60 -2.46 11.64 11.49
CA LEU A 60 -1.95 11.62 10.12
C LEU A 60 -3.07 11.37 9.12
N ARG A 61 -3.99 10.47 9.45
CA ARG A 61 -5.11 10.12 8.56
C ARG A 61 -6.13 11.23 8.40
N THR A 62 -6.32 12.05 9.42
CA THR A 62 -7.25 13.18 9.36
C THR A 62 -6.60 14.46 8.81
N GLY A 63 -5.29 14.47 8.69
CA GLY A 63 -4.57 15.67 8.29
C GLY A 63 -4.26 16.62 9.43
N ALA A 64 -4.63 16.26 10.68
CA ALA A 64 -4.31 17.07 11.85
C ALA A 64 -2.79 17.18 12.04
N ARG A 65 -2.07 16.15 11.60
CA ARG A 65 -0.63 16.17 11.51
C ARG A 65 -0.26 15.80 10.07
N ASP A 66 0.57 16.63 9.44
CA ASP A 66 0.90 16.44 8.02
C ASP A 66 2.41 16.36 7.76
N ASN A 67 3.22 16.32 8.80
CA ASN A 67 4.67 16.31 8.64
C ASN A 67 5.30 15.21 9.51
N PRO A 68 5.05 13.93 9.18
CA PRO A 68 5.65 12.84 9.93
C PRO A 68 7.15 12.75 9.69
N THR A 69 7.86 12.16 10.64
CA THR A 69 9.30 11.93 10.46
C THR A 69 9.53 10.83 9.43
N LEU A 70 10.72 10.79 8.88
CA LEU A 70 11.10 9.73 7.94
C LEU A 70 10.99 8.36 8.59
N GLU A 71 11.37 8.23 9.85
CA GLU A 71 11.24 6.95 10.57
C GLU A 71 9.79 6.48 10.65
N HIS A 72 8.86 7.39 10.89
CA HIS A 72 7.44 7.04 10.91
C HIS A 72 6.97 6.58 9.53
N LEU A 73 7.39 7.26 8.48
CA LEU A 73 7.02 6.88 7.11
C LEU A 73 7.58 5.51 6.73
N ILE A 74 8.84 5.26 7.08
CA ILE A 74 9.48 3.96 6.83
C ILE A 74 8.73 2.85 7.58
N GLY A 75 8.39 3.09 8.84
CA GLY A 75 7.67 2.10 9.64
C GLY A 75 6.28 1.78 9.10
N ILE A 76 5.54 2.81 8.71
CA ILE A 76 4.20 2.64 8.13
C ILE A 76 4.29 1.88 6.80
N ALA A 77 5.21 2.30 5.92
CA ALA A 77 5.39 1.66 4.63
C ALA A 77 5.74 0.19 4.78
N ALA A 78 6.67 -0.13 5.68
CA ALA A 78 7.05 -1.50 5.95
C ALA A 78 5.88 -2.34 6.47
N ALA A 79 5.05 -1.76 7.33
CA ALA A 79 3.88 -2.44 7.88
C ALA A 79 2.85 -2.78 6.81
N PHE A 80 2.69 -1.93 5.80
CA PHE A 80 1.80 -2.21 4.68
C PHE A 80 2.48 -3.02 3.57
N GLY A 81 3.80 -3.12 3.58
CA GLY A 81 4.53 -3.82 2.53
C GLY A 81 4.77 -3.00 1.27
N VAL A 82 4.74 -1.66 1.39
CA VAL A 82 5.00 -0.77 0.26
C VAL A 82 6.34 -0.06 0.45
N PRO A 83 6.97 0.44 -0.63
CA PRO A 83 8.19 1.23 -0.49
C PRO A 83 7.93 2.53 0.26
N ALA A 84 8.87 2.96 1.09
CA ALA A 84 8.78 4.25 1.78
C ALA A 84 8.69 5.42 0.80
N GLY A 85 9.26 5.27 -0.40
CA GLY A 85 9.16 6.26 -1.47
C GLY A 85 7.74 6.58 -1.89
N TYR A 86 6.78 5.74 -1.53
CA TYR A 86 5.37 6.04 -1.79
C TYR A 86 4.97 7.40 -1.20
N PHE A 87 5.54 7.75 -0.06
CA PHE A 87 5.23 9.01 0.60
C PHE A 87 6.14 10.17 0.17
N THR A 88 7.30 9.88 -0.42
CA THR A 88 8.33 10.89 -0.64
C THR A 88 8.76 11.08 -2.08
N ASP A 89 8.49 10.12 -2.96
CA ASP A 89 8.96 10.14 -4.35
C ASP A 89 7.76 10.02 -5.30
N PRO A 90 7.47 11.05 -6.11
CA PRO A 90 6.32 11.02 -7.02
C PRO A 90 6.32 9.84 -8.00
N GLU A 91 7.47 9.42 -8.50
CA GLU A 91 7.53 8.29 -9.44
C GLU A 91 7.18 6.99 -8.74
N VAL A 92 7.68 6.79 -7.53
CA VAL A 92 7.34 5.62 -6.72
C VAL A 92 5.85 5.66 -6.37
N ALA A 93 5.34 6.83 -6.00
CA ALA A 93 3.93 6.99 -5.67
C ALA A 93 3.02 6.61 -6.84
N ASP A 94 3.35 7.06 -8.05
CA ASP A 94 2.56 6.75 -9.24
C ASP A 94 2.56 5.24 -9.53
N ARG A 95 3.70 4.60 -9.38
CA ARG A 95 3.82 3.17 -9.62
C ARG A 95 3.02 2.36 -8.59
N VAL A 96 3.12 2.74 -7.31
CA VAL A 96 2.36 2.08 -6.25
C VAL A 96 0.86 2.29 -6.45
N ASP A 97 0.45 3.52 -6.77
CA ASP A 97 -0.97 3.81 -7.02
C ASP A 97 -1.51 2.99 -8.20
N ALA A 98 -0.73 2.80 -9.25
CA ALA A 98 -1.15 1.97 -10.38
C ALA A 98 -1.36 0.52 -9.94
N GLU A 99 -0.49 -0.02 -9.09
CA GLU A 99 -0.64 -1.37 -8.57
C GLU A 99 -1.84 -1.49 -7.62
N LEU A 100 -2.11 -0.46 -6.82
CA LEU A 100 -3.30 -0.44 -5.97
C LEU A 100 -4.59 -0.40 -6.79
N ASP A 101 -4.62 0.38 -7.87
CA ASP A 101 -5.76 0.42 -8.78
C ASP A 101 -6.00 -0.95 -9.39
N ARG A 102 -4.94 -1.62 -9.80
CA ARG A 102 -5.03 -2.97 -10.38
C ARG A 102 -5.59 -3.96 -9.37
N LEU A 103 -5.14 -3.86 -8.11
CA LEU A 103 -5.64 -4.74 -7.06
C LEU A 103 -7.14 -4.53 -6.83
N VAL A 104 -7.59 -3.28 -6.81
CA VAL A 104 -9.03 -2.96 -6.67
C VAL A 104 -9.83 -3.59 -7.80
N GLU A 105 -9.37 -3.46 -9.05
CA GLU A 105 -10.03 -4.05 -10.20
C GLU A 105 -10.14 -5.56 -10.09
N LEU A 106 -9.06 -6.22 -9.69
CA LEU A 106 -9.02 -7.67 -9.53
C LEU A 106 -9.93 -8.16 -8.41
N GLN A 107 -9.96 -7.43 -7.29
CA GLN A 107 -10.85 -7.75 -6.18
C GLN A 107 -12.31 -7.66 -6.57
N GLN A 108 -12.67 -6.69 -7.40
CA GLN A 108 -14.03 -6.51 -7.87
C GLN A 108 -14.43 -7.55 -8.91
N ALA A 109 -13.50 -7.88 -9.81
CA ALA A 109 -13.80 -8.78 -10.91
C ALA A 109 -13.80 -10.26 -10.48
N LYS A 110 -12.87 -10.64 -9.61
CA LYS A 110 -12.70 -12.04 -9.19
C LYS A 110 -12.33 -12.10 -7.71
N PRO A 111 -13.31 -12.00 -6.82
CA PRO A 111 -13.03 -11.99 -5.38
C PRO A 111 -12.23 -13.21 -4.90
N GLU A 112 -12.44 -14.37 -5.52
CA GLU A 112 -11.71 -15.58 -5.12
C GLU A 112 -10.23 -15.53 -5.43
N LEU A 113 -9.81 -14.63 -6.29
CA LEU A 113 -8.40 -14.45 -6.65
C LEU A 113 -7.78 -13.25 -5.94
N ALA A 114 -8.53 -12.56 -5.11
CA ALA A 114 -8.06 -11.32 -4.48
C ALA A 114 -6.84 -11.54 -3.59
N GLU A 115 -6.77 -12.66 -2.87
CA GLU A 115 -5.60 -12.95 -2.03
C GLU A 115 -4.33 -13.09 -2.85
N ILE A 116 -4.44 -13.78 -3.99
CA ILE A 116 -3.30 -13.99 -4.89
C ILE A 116 -2.87 -12.65 -5.50
N ALA A 117 -3.85 -11.85 -5.91
CA ALA A 117 -3.58 -10.55 -6.51
C ALA A 117 -2.89 -9.61 -5.51
N GLU A 118 -3.33 -9.60 -4.26
CA GLU A 118 -2.72 -8.78 -3.22
C GLU A 118 -1.27 -9.17 -2.98
N MET A 119 -1.00 -10.47 -2.89
CA MET A 119 0.36 -10.95 -2.70
C MET A 119 1.26 -10.57 -3.88
N GLN A 120 0.77 -10.71 -5.10
CA GLN A 120 1.54 -10.39 -6.29
C GLN A 120 1.80 -8.88 -6.41
N VAL A 121 0.80 -8.06 -6.12
CA VAL A 121 0.96 -6.60 -6.12
C VAL A 121 1.98 -6.17 -5.07
N THR A 122 1.89 -6.72 -3.86
CA THR A 122 2.84 -6.41 -2.80
C THR A 122 4.26 -6.81 -3.20
N LEU A 123 4.41 -7.98 -3.81
CA LEU A 123 5.72 -8.44 -4.30
C LEU A 123 6.26 -7.49 -5.36
N ASN A 124 5.44 -7.10 -6.32
CA ASN A 124 5.85 -6.18 -7.38
C ASN A 124 6.30 -4.83 -6.81
N MET A 125 5.60 -4.32 -5.80
CA MET A 125 5.98 -3.07 -5.17
C MET A 125 7.30 -3.16 -4.43
N ARG A 126 7.53 -4.29 -3.73
CA ARG A 126 8.77 -4.49 -2.97
C ARG A 126 9.99 -4.78 -3.83
N THR A 127 9.76 -5.39 -4.99
CA THR A 127 10.85 -5.81 -5.86
C THR A 127 11.06 -4.88 -7.05
N ALA A 128 10.56 -3.66 -6.95
CA ALA A 128 10.65 -2.69 -8.05
C ALA A 128 12.08 -2.41 -8.50
N ASP A 129 13.05 -2.58 -7.59
CA ASP A 129 14.45 -2.34 -7.89
C ASP A 129 15.18 -3.57 -8.45
N LEU A 130 14.51 -4.71 -8.51
CA LEU A 130 15.11 -5.91 -9.09
C LEU A 130 14.96 -5.90 -10.61
N ASP A 131 15.85 -6.61 -11.30
CA ASP A 131 15.73 -6.70 -12.75
C ASP A 131 14.54 -7.59 -13.12
N GLU A 132 14.17 -7.57 -14.41
CA GLU A 132 12.99 -8.29 -14.88
C GLU A 132 13.11 -9.81 -14.73
N SER A 133 14.33 -10.34 -14.82
CA SER A 133 14.57 -11.77 -14.66
C SER A 133 14.30 -12.21 -13.21
N ASP A 134 14.79 -11.45 -12.25
CA ASP A 134 14.57 -11.75 -10.82
C ASP A 134 13.10 -11.60 -10.45
N LYS A 135 12.42 -10.58 -11.00
CA LYS A 135 10.99 -10.41 -10.78
C LYS A 135 10.18 -11.58 -11.33
N ALA A 136 10.54 -12.06 -12.50
CA ALA A 136 9.87 -13.21 -13.12
C ALA A 136 10.06 -14.47 -12.26
N ALA A 137 11.26 -14.70 -11.77
CA ALA A 137 11.56 -15.84 -10.91
C ALA A 137 10.74 -15.81 -9.62
N LEU A 138 10.66 -14.64 -8.98
CA LEU A 138 9.87 -14.46 -7.76
C LEU A 138 8.39 -14.68 -8.03
N SER A 139 7.89 -14.15 -9.14
CA SER A 139 6.49 -14.33 -9.53
C SER A 139 6.14 -15.80 -9.72
N GLU A 140 7.01 -16.55 -10.38
CA GLU A 140 6.82 -18.00 -10.56
C GLU A 140 6.78 -18.74 -9.23
N MET A 141 7.65 -18.37 -8.30
CA MET A 141 7.67 -18.98 -6.97
C MET A 141 6.37 -18.74 -6.21
N VAL A 142 5.84 -17.53 -6.27
CA VAL A 142 4.56 -17.18 -5.63
C VAL A 142 3.43 -17.98 -6.25
N GLN A 143 3.37 -18.07 -7.57
CA GLN A 143 2.34 -18.84 -8.27
C GLN A 143 2.40 -20.33 -7.94
N ALA A 144 3.61 -20.89 -7.87
CA ALA A 144 3.79 -22.29 -7.49
C ALA A 144 3.31 -22.57 -6.07
N PHE A 145 3.59 -21.67 -5.14
CA PHE A 145 3.14 -21.76 -3.77
C PHE A 145 1.61 -21.79 -3.69
N TRP A 146 0.94 -20.88 -4.41
CA TRP A 146 -0.51 -20.81 -4.41
C TRP A 146 -1.17 -22.03 -5.06
N LYS A 147 -0.56 -22.54 -6.12
CA LYS A 147 -1.05 -23.75 -6.77
C LYS A 147 -1.06 -24.92 -5.78
N ARG A 148 0.03 -25.11 -5.05
CA ARG A 148 0.12 -26.19 -4.05
C ARG A 148 -0.92 -26.03 -2.95
N ARG A 149 -1.12 -24.80 -2.48
CA ARG A 149 -2.08 -24.52 -1.44
C ARG A 149 -3.51 -24.80 -1.89
N LYS A 150 -3.82 -24.44 -3.12
CA LYS A 150 -5.13 -24.70 -3.71
C LYS A 150 -5.41 -26.20 -3.83
N GLN A 151 -4.42 -26.98 -4.22
CA GLN A 151 -4.55 -28.42 -4.33
C GLN A 151 -4.77 -29.10 -2.99
N ARG A 152 -4.20 -28.56 -1.92
CA ARG A 152 -4.39 -29.11 -0.58
C ARG A 152 -5.81 -28.89 -0.03
N ARG A 153 -6.54 -27.94 -0.56
CA ARG A 153 -7.92 -27.66 -0.13
C ARG A 153 -8.96 -28.51 -0.84
N LEU A 154 -8.54 -29.23 -1.85
CA LEU A 154 -9.38 -30.19 -2.54
C LEU A 154 -9.20 -31.56 -1.93
#